data_35a0c0fc02ea6c7573bfd7ba85e2bc3c
#
_entry.id   35a0c0fc02ea6c7573bfd7ba85e2bc3c
#
_cell.length_a   1.000
_cell.length_b   1.000
_cell.length_c   1.000
_cell.angle_alpha   90.00
_cell.angle_beta   90.00
_cell.angle_gamma   90.00
#
_symmetry.space_group_name_H-M   'P 1'
#
loop_
_entity.id
_entity.type
_entity.pdbx_description
1 polymer ?
#
loop_
_entity_poly.entity_id
_entity_poly.type
_entity_poly.pdbx_seq_one_letter_code
_entity_poly.pdbx_strand_id
1 'polypeptide(L)'
;MKTFILMQYKFLITFVYLFFSFNAFSFENFSLNDIDPSENTIIENMYEPLKVTGDAIPWQLFSKTEEVEDCTIDKDGFNYCIIKPLYHNEIKKFNNKTVTVMGFMFPLEQSEKQKKFLLGPYPLGCPFHYHVGPSQVIEINSKKPIDFSFDPITITGKLKINYNKETGTFYYLELDKS
;
A
#
# COMPACT_ATOMS: atom_id res chain seq x y z
N MET A 1 18.37 -39.01 53.84
CA MET A 1 18.21 -38.97 52.37
C MET A 1 16.77 -38.77 51.89
N LYS A 2 15.77 -39.41 52.49
CA LYS A 2 14.33 -39.25 52.12
C LYS A 2 13.75 -37.86 52.42
N THR A 3 14.17 -37.19 53.49
CA THR A 3 13.69 -35.84 53.86
C THR A 3 14.19 -34.74 52.95
N PHE A 4 15.37 -34.88 52.35
CA PHE A 4 15.95 -33.92 51.43
C PHE A 4 15.21 -33.92 50.05
N ILE A 5 14.81 -35.10 49.60
CA ILE A 5 14.07 -35.28 48.34
C ILE A 5 12.65 -34.69 48.42
N LEU A 6 11.98 -34.86 49.59
CA LEU A 6 10.65 -34.26 49.79
C LEU A 6 10.67 -32.72 49.84
N MET A 7 11.76 -32.13 50.33
CA MET A 7 11.92 -30.67 50.41
C MET A 7 12.18 -30.07 49.02
N GLN A 8 12.94 -30.76 48.18
CA GLN A 8 13.16 -30.38 46.77
C GLN A 8 11.84 -30.46 45.97
N TYR A 9 11.03 -31.47 46.21
CA TYR A 9 9.75 -31.64 45.48
C TYR A 9 8.73 -30.56 45.85
N LYS A 10 8.67 -30.12 47.09
CA LYS A 10 7.81 -29.02 47.54
C LYS A 10 8.25 -27.69 46.94
N PHE A 11 9.56 -27.46 46.78
CA PHE A 11 10.11 -26.25 46.16
C PHE A 11 9.81 -26.21 44.66
N LEU A 12 9.87 -27.37 43.98
CA LEU A 12 9.56 -27.49 42.56
C LEU A 12 8.07 -27.22 42.27
N ILE A 13 7.18 -27.75 43.10
CA ILE A 13 5.73 -27.56 42.98
C ILE A 13 5.34 -26.09 43.21
N THR A 14 5.95 -25.43 44.21
CA THR A 14 5.69 -24.00 44.47
C THR A 14 6.22 -23.11 43.35
N PHE A 15 7.34 -23.49 42.72
CA PHE A 15 7.90 -22.75 41.58
C PHE A 15 7.03 -22.90 40.32
N VAL A 16 6.46 -24.09 40.09
CA VAL A 16 5.52 -24.32 38.96
C VAL A 16 4.21 -23.55 39.17
N TYR A 17 3.69 -23.46 40.39
CA TYR A 17 2.48 -22.67 40.69
C TYR A 17 2.71 -21.15 40.53
N LEU A 18 3.92 -20.65 40.80
CA LEU A 18 4.27 -19.25 40.62
C LEU A 18 4.41 -18.86 39.10
N PHE A 19 4.76 -19.82 38.25
CA PHE A 19 4.83 -19.58 36.79
C PHE A 19 3.46 -19.69 36.11
N PHE A 20 2.50 -20.41 36.67
CA PHE A 20 1.14 -20.53 36.12
C PHE A 20 0.19 -19.39 36.56
N SER A 21 0.63 -18.49 37.46
CA SER A 21 -0.13 -17.29 37.82
C SER A 21 0.16 -16.10 36.86
N PHE A 22 0.79 -16.30 35.71
CA PHE A 22 0.77 -15.32 34.66
C PHE A 22 -0.66 -15.23 34.14
N ASN A 23 -1.31 -14.17 34.56
CA ASN A 23 -2.59 -13.71 34.08
C ASN A 23 -2.75 -14.08 32.62
N ALA A 24 -3.72 -14.92 32.29
CA ALA A 24 -4.33 -14.91 31.00
C ALA A 24 -4.77 -13.44 30.77
N PHE A 25 -4.03 -12.70 29.98
CA PHE A 25 -4.50 -11.44 29.45
C PHE A 25 -5.74 -11.84 28.65
N SER A 26 -6.88 -11.70 29.34
CA SER A 26 -8.16 -11.74 28.69
C SER A 26 -8.08 -10.66 27.63
N PHE A 27 -8.15 -11.04 26.36
CA PHE A 27 -8.47 -10.12 25.29
C PHE A 27 -9.85 -9.60 25.67
N GLU A 28 -9.90 -8.46 26.37
CA GLU A 28 -11.14 -7.77 26.61
C GLU A 28 -11.79 -7.58 25.24
N ASN A 29 -13.05 -7.97 25.16
CA ASN A 29 -13.84 -7.82 23.94
C ASN A 29 -13.79 -6.34 23.57
N PHE A 30 -12.93 -6.00 22.59
CA PHE A 30 -12.85 -4.68 22.01
C PHE A 30 -14.21 -4.43 21.34
N SER A 31 -15.03 -3.60 22.00
CA SER A 31 -16.29 -3.16 21.46
C SER A 31 -16.02 -2.02 20.50
N LEU A 32 -16.56 -2.09 19.29
CA LEU A 32 -16.51 -0.97 18.32
C LEU A 32 -17.13 0.33 18.89
N ASN A 33 -17.84 0.24 20.03
CA ASN A 33 -18.42 1.40 20.72
C ASN A 33 -17.40 2.15 21.61
N ASP A 34 -16.20 1.58 21.84
CA ASP A 34 -15.13 2.19 22.61
C ASP A 34 -14.15 3.01 21.74
N ILE A 35 -14.40 3.07 20.42
CA ILE A 35 -13.62 3.91 19.51
C ILE A 35 -14.06 5.35 19.71
N ASP A 36 -13.10 6.19 20.12
CA ASP A 36 -13.30 7.64 20.18
C ASP A 36 -13.76 8.17 18.80
N PRO A 37 -14.84 8.96 18.71
CA PRO A 37 -15.29 9.53 17.45
C PRO A 37 -14.20 10.28 16.66
N SER A 38 -13.16 10.78 17.34
CA SER A 38 -11.99 11.39 16.72
C SER A 38 -11.11 10.38 15.96
N GLU A 39 -11.02 9.12 16.44
CA GLU A 39 -10.31 8.05 15.73
C GLU A 39 -11.06 7.62 14.46
N ASN A 40 -12.40 7.60 14.49
CA ASN A 40 -13.19 7.33 13.29
C ASN A 40 -12.91 8.36 12.18
N THR A 41 -12.71 9.62 12.53
CA THR A 41 -12.36 10.66 11.57
C THR A 41 -10.99 10.43 10.93
N ILE A 42 -10.03 9.89 11.68
CA ILE A 42 -8.70 9.54 11.15
C ILE A 42 -8.83 8.36 10.18
N ILE A 43 -9.61 7.35 10.53
CA ILE A 43 -9.83 6.16 9.68
C ILE A 43 -10.56 6.55 8.38
N GLU A 44 -11.61 7.36 8.47
CA GLU A 44 -12.34 7.86 7.28
C GLU A 44 -11.41 8.67 6.35
N ASN A 45 -10.56 9.54 6.90
CA ASN A 45 -9.62 10.33 6.11
C ASN A 45 -8.52 9.48 5.44
N MET A 46 -8.19 8.32 5.97
CA MET A 46 -7.23 7.39 5.35
C MET A 46 -7.76 6.75 4.06
N TYR A 47 -9.08 6.73 3.87
CA TYR A 47 -9.72 6.17 2.68
C TYR A 47 -10.17 7.23 1.67
N GLU A 48 -10.06 8.51 2.01
CA GLU A 48 -10.28 9.57 1.02
C GLU A 48 -9.04 9.75 0.13
N PRO A 49 -9.22 9.81 -1.20
CA PRO A 49 -8.10 10.09 -2.08
C PRO A 49 -7.57 11.51 -1.82
N LEU A 50 -6.25 11.65 -1.90
CA LEU A 50 -5.56 12.92 -1.73
C LEU A 50 -6.21 14.02 -2.57
N LYS A 51 -6.59 15.13 -1.92
CA LYS A 51 -7.04 16.35 -2.61
C LYS A 51 -5.82 17.06 -3.19
N VAL A 52 -5.67 16.97 -4.49
CA VAL A 52 -4.55 17.63 -5.18
C VAL A 52 -4.76 19.14 -5.26
N THR A 53 -3.67 19.89 -5.26
CA THR A 53 -3.65 21.35 -5.35
C THR A 53 -2.87 21.82 -6.58
N GLY A 54 -3.12 23.07 -7.01
CA GLY A 54 -2.45 23.64 -8.18
C GLY A 54 -2.82 22.95 -9.48
N ASP A 55 -1.82 22.77 -10.36
CA ASP A 55 -1.99 22.21 -11.70
C ASP A 55 -1.84 20.67 -11.76
N ALA A 56 -1.83 20.00 -10.59
CA ALA A 56 -1.70 18.56 -10.54
C ALA A 56 -2.98 17.89 -11.06
N ILE A 57 -2.81 16.84 -11.85
CA ILE A 57 -3.95 16.04 -12.35
C ILE A 57 -4.66 15.38 -11.17
N PRO A 58 -5.99 15.54 -11.04
CA PRO A 58 -6.76 14.92 -9.98
C PRO A 58 -6.85 13.40 -10.16
N TRP A 59 -6.74 12.65 -9.06
CA TRP A 59 -6.80 11.18 -9.06
C TRP A 59 -8.10 10.63 -9.62
N GLN A 60 -9.21 11.36 -9.48
CA GLN A 60 -10.50 11.03 -10.08
C GLN A 60 -10.45 10.90 -11.59
N LEU A 61 -9.48 11.54 -12.26
CA LEU A 61 -9.30 11.40 -13.70
C LEU A 61 -8.66 10.06 -14.05
N PHE A 62 -7.70 9.59 -13.26
CA PHE A 62 -7.06 8.28 -13.43
C PHE A 62 -8.06 7.15 -13.15
N SER A 63 -8.86 7.27 -12.09
CA SER A 63 -9.86 6.27 -11.68
C SER A 63 -11.05 6.12 -12.65
N LYS A 64 -11.20 7.01 -13.65
CA LYS A 64 -12.16 6.83 -14.75
C LYS A 64 -11.75 5.70 -15.73
N THR A 65 -10.50 5.23 -15.65
CA THR A 65 -10.07 4.06 -16.44
C THR A 65 -10.66 2.81 -15.81
N GLU A 66 -11.43 2.08 -16.59
CA GLU A 66 -12.03 0.83 -16.13
C GLU A 66 -10.99 -0.29 -16.10
N GLU A 67 -11.08 -1.11 -15.07
CA GLU A 67 -10.27 -2.30 -14.85
C GLU A 67 -11.05 -3.51 -15.34
N VAL A 68 -10.64 -4.09 -16.46
CA VAL A 68 -11.34 -5.19 -17.10
C VAL A 68 -10.56 -6.48 -16.90
N GLU A 69 -11.22 -7.49 -16.35
CA GLU A 69 -10.65 -8.84 -16.26
C GLU A 69 -10.59 -9.49 -17.63
N ASP A 70 -9.42 -10.02 -17.98
CA ASP A 70 -9.18 -10.84 -19.16
C ASP A 70 -8.65 -12.20 -18.73
N CYS A 71 -9.55 -13.18 -18.75
CA CYS A 71 -9.29 -14.51 -18.26
C CYS A 71 -8.94 -15.48 -19.40
N THR A 72 -7.91 -16.26 -19.22
CA THR A 72 -7.47 -17.30 -20.16
C THR A 72 -7.22 -18.60 -19.44
N ILE A 73 -7.49 -19.71 -20.11
CA ILE A 73 -7.13 -21.05 -19.63
C ILE A 73 -5.83 -21.44 -20.32
N ASP A 74 -4.81 -21.79 -19.53
CA ASP A 74 -3.54 -22.26 -20.05
C ASP A 74 -3.66 -23.72 -20.56
N LYS A 75 -2.56 -24.23 -21.15
CA LYS A 75 -2.48 -25.60 -21.68
C LYS A 75 -2.59 -26.70 -20.62
N ASP A 76 -2.39 -26.36 -19.35
CA ASP A 76 -2.48 -27.29 -18.22
C ASP A 76 -3.87 -27.24 -17.57
N GLY A 77 -4.79 -26.39 -18.10
CA GLY A 77 -6.17 -26.28 -17.66
C GLY A 77 -6.38 -25.29 -16.52
N PHE A 78 -5.35 -24.51 -16.13
CA PHE A 78 -5.49 -23.48 -15.11
C PHE A 78 -6.07 -22.20 -15.70
N ASN A 79 -7.11 -21.68 -15.03
CA ASN A 79 -7.68 -20.38 -15.36
C ASN A 79 -6.89 -19.29 -14.63
N TYR A 80 -6.35 -18.32 -15.38
CA TYR A 80 -5.76 -17.11 -14.81
C TYR A 80 -6.34 -15.86 -15.47
N CYS A 81 -6.54 -14.83 -14.65
CA CYS A 81 -7.08 -13.57 -15.10
C CYS A 81 -6.02 -12.47 -14.91
N ILE A 82 -5.94 -11.59 -15.89
CA ILE A 82 -5.14 -10.35 -15.81
C ILE A 82 -6.09 -9.15 -15.89
N ILE A 83 -5.73 -8.08 -15.19
CA ILE A 83 -6.50 -6.83 -15.26
C ILE A 83 -5.93 -5.98 -16.38
N LYS A 84 -6.78 -5.59 -17.32
CA LYS A 84 -6.44 -4.71 -18.45
C LYS A 84 -7.15 -3.37 -18.34
N PRO A 85 -6.55 -2.27 -18.83
CA PRO A 85 -7.18 -0.97 -18.81
C PRO A 85 -8.13 -0.77 -20.00
N LEU A 86 -9.31 -0.25 -19.75
CA LEU A 86 -10.12 0.45 -20.72
C LEU A 86 -10.02 1.96 -20.45
N TYR A 87 -9.03 2.59 -21.06
CA TYR A 87 -8.70 3.99 -20.80
C TYR A 87 -9.83 4.94 -21.20
N HIS A 88 -10.22 5.81 -20.28
CA HIS A 88 -11.14 6.89 -20.54
C HIS A 88 -10.54 7.96 -21.47
N ASN A 89 -11.39 8.59 -22.31
CA ASN A 89 -10.92 9.54 -23.31
C ASN A 89 -10.29 10.80 -22.72
N GLU A 90 -10.68 11.20 -21.51
CA GLU A 90 -10.12 12.38 -20.85
C GLU A 90 -8.67 12.17 -20.45
N ILE A 91 -8.33 11.00 -19.87
CA ILE A 91 -6.95 10.73 -19.47
C ILE A 91 -6.04 10.53 -20.68
N LYS A 92 -6.56 9.94 -21.78
CA LYS A 92 -5.81 9.79 -23.03
C LYS A 92 -5.24 11.10 -23.58
N LYS A 93 -5.90 12.24 -23.30
CA LYS A 93 -5.44 13.57 -23.73
C LYS A 93 -4.09 13.97 -23.15
N PHE A 94 -3.70 13.35 -22.03
CA PHE A 94 -2.44 13.61 -21.34
C PHE A 94 -1.29 12.68 -21.78
N ASN A 95 -1.58 11.72 -22.64
CA ASN A 95 -0.55 10.81 -23.12
C ASN A 95 0.60 11.56 -23.82
N ASN A 96 1.83 11.24 -23.43
CA ASN A 96 3.06 11.87 -23.88
C ASN A 96 3.18 13.39 -23.57
N LYS A 97 2.37 13.92 -22.68
CA LYS A 97 2.48 15.31 -22.20
C LYS A 97 3.23 15.39 -20.90
N THR A 98 3.89 16.52 -20.68
CA THR A 98 4.44 16.87 -19.36
C THR A 98 3.28 17.27 -18.45
N VAL A 99 3.16 16.62 -17.31
CA VAL A 99 2.10 16.81 -16.33
C VAL A 99 2.67 16.84 -14.93
N THR A 100 1.95 17.46 -14.02
CA THR A 100 2.24 17.42 -12.58
C THR A 100 1.27 16.44 -11.92
N VAL A 101 1.78 15.60 -11.03
CA VAL A 101 1.00 14.69 -10.18
C VAL A 101 1.44 14.85 -8.73
N MET A 102 0.50 14.72 -7.82
CA MET A 102 0.73 14.76 -6.36
C MET A 102 0.20 13.47 -5.76
N GLY A 103 1.00 12.80 -4.94
CA GLY A 103 0.61 11.52 -4.35
C GLY A 103 1.58 11.02 -3.31
N PHE A 104 1.23 9.89 -2.69
CA PHE A 104 2.05 9.17 -1.73
C PHE A 104 2.96 8.17 -2.44
N MET A 105 4.19 8.07 -1.96
CA MET A 105 5.17 7.12 -2.49
C MET A 105 4.93 5.72 -1.94
N PHE A 106 4.97 4.73 -2.82
CA PHE A 106 5.15 3.33 -2.45
C PHE A 106 6.50 2.85 -2.99
N PRO A 107 7.49 2.54 -2.12
CA PRO A 107 8.83 2.19 -2.55
C PRO A 107 8.84 0.81 -3.19
N LEU A 108 9.56 0.68 -4.29
CA LEU A 108 9.84 -0.61 -4.96
C LEU A 108 11.28 -1.11 -4.69
N GLU A 109 12.12 -0.26 -4.10
CA GLU A 109 13.52 -0.55 -3.80
C GLU A 109 13.74 -0.50 -2.28
N GLN A 110 14.59 -1.37 -1.76
CA GLN A 110 14.99 -1.38 -0.34
C GLN A 110 16.08 -0.32 -0.08
N SER A 111 15.75 0.93 -0.34
CA SER A 111 16.67 2.07 -0.19
C SER A 111 15.87 3.28 0.25
N GLU A 112 16.50 4.16 1.02
CA GLU A 112 15.93 5.48 1.35
C GLU A 112 15.76 6.38 0.11
N LYS A 113 16.52 6.09 -0.95
CA LYS A 113 16.49 6.82 -2.22
C LYS A 113 15.96 5.93 -3.32
N GLN A 114 14.86 6.34 -3.92
CA GLN A 114 14.11 5.59 -4.92
C GLN A 114 14.33 6.15 -6.33
N LYS A 115 14.67 5.32 -7.29
CA LYS A 115 14.61 5.65 -8.73
C LYS A 115 13.33 5.14 -9.37
N LYS A 116 12.82 4.02 -8.84
CA LYS A 116 11.56 3.43 -9.26
C LYS A 116 10.66 3.27 -8.04
N PHE A 117 9.46 3.79 -8.13
CA PHE A 117 8.44 3.67 -7.09
C PHE A 117 7.06 3.84 -7.69
N LEU A 118 6.04 3.46 -6.94
CA LEU A 118 4.66 3.76 -7.30
C LEU A 118 4.24 5.05 -6.61
N LEU A 119 3.36 5.80 -7.25
CA LEU A 119 2.70 6.97 -6.69
C LEU A 119 1.19 6.73 -6.74
N GLY A 120 0.50 7.04 -5.66
CA GLY A 120 -0.95 6.86 -5.58
C GLY A 120 -1.65 7.83 -4.64
N PRO A 121 -3.00 7.81 -4.60
CA PRO A 121 -3.81 8.79 -3.91
C PRO A 121 -3.90 8.59 -2.39
N TYR A 122 -3.46 7.44 -1.87
CA TYR A 122 -3.63 7.08 -0.47
C TYR A 122 -2.29 6.89 0.22
N PRO A 123 -2.21 7.18 1.52
CA PRO A 123 -1.00 6.89 2.30
C PRO A 123 -0.77 5.38 2.39
N LEU A 124 0.47 5.00 2.70
CA LEU A 124 0.84 3.62 2.95
C LEU A 124 0.11 3.09 4.19
N GLY A 125 -0.96 2.33 3.99
CA GLY A 125 -1.67 1.63 5.06
C GLY A 125 -1.06 0.27 5.40
N CYS A 126 -0.30 -0.32 4.48
CA CYS A 126 0.37 -1.61 4.66
C CYS A 126 1.79 -1.54 4.06
N PRO A 127 2.85 -1.87 4.83
CA PRO A 127 4.22 -1.80 4.32
C PRO A 127 4.57 -2.88 3.30
N PHE A 128 3.71 -3.89 3.11
CA PHE A 128 3.99 -5.02 2.24
C PHE A 128 3.33 -4.92 0.86
N HIS A 129 2.21 -4.21 0.75
CA HIS A 129 1.51 -4.08 -0.52
C HIS A 129 0.56 -2.87 -0.53
N TYR A 130 0.37 -2.32 -1.71
CA TYR A 130 -0.47 -1.16 -1.91
C TYR A 130 -1.87 -1.62 -2.35
N HIS A 131 -2.88 -1.31 -1.52
CA HIS A 131 -4.26 -1.78 -1.68
C HIS A 131 -5.10 -0.88 -2.59
N VAL A 132 -4.58 -0.58 -3.78
CA VAL A 132 -5.34 0.17 -4.80
C VAL A 132 -5.23 -0.55 -6.13
N GLY A 133 -6.25 -0.37 -6.97
CA GLY A 133 -6.25 -0.89 -8.32
C GLY A 133 -5.24 -0.19 -9.23
N PRO A 134 -4.82 -0.83 -10.33
CA PRO A 134 -3.85 -0.27 -11.25
C PRO A 134 -4.30 1.02 -11.94
N SER A 135 -5.60 1.32 -11.95
CA SER A 135 -6.13 2.61 -12.43
C SER A 135 -5.78 3.79 -11.52
N GLN A 136 -5.41 3.53 -10.25
CA GLN A 136 -5.04 4.55 -9.27
C GLN A 136 -3.57 4.52 -8.89
N VAL A 137 -2.73 3.95 -9.73
CA VAL A 137 -1.29 3.84 -9.52
C VAL A 137 -0.54 4.35 -10.73
N ILE A 138 0.48 5.16 -10.49
CA ILE A 138 1.43 5.63 -11.52
C ILE A 138 2.80 5.09 -11.17
N GLU A 139 3.43 4.36 -12.07
CA GLU A 139 4.82 3.96 -11.92
C GLU A 139 5.73 5.13 -12.28
N ILE A 140 6.58 5.51 -11.34
CA ILE A 140 7.53 6.60 -11.50
C ILE A 140 8.89 6.03 -11.87
N ASN A 141 9.50 6.60 -12.89
CA ASN A 141 10.85 6.27 -13.32
C ASN A 141 11.69 7.55 -13.37
N SER A 142 12.63 7.67 -12.44
CA SER A 142 13.48 8.83 -12.30
C SER A 142 14.93 8.51 -12.61
N LYS A 143 15.59 9.37 -13.38
CA LYS A 143 17.04 9.27 -13.64
C LYS A 143 17.87 9.54 -12.40
N LYS A 144 17.41 10.44 -11.53
CA LYS A 144 18.05 10.76 -10.24
C LYS A 144 17.25 10.15 -9.10
N PRO A 145 17.92 9.66 -8.06
CA PRO A 145 17.21 9.13 -6.90
C PRO A 145 16.46 10.25 -6.17
N ILE A 146 15.26 9.93 -5.71
CA ILE A 146 14.36 10.79 -4.93
C ILE A 146 14.31 10.22 -3.51
N ASP A 147 14.44 11.06 -2.50
CA ASP A 147 14.33 10.63 -1.10
C ASP A 147 12.91 10.15 -0.81
N PHE A 148 12.79 9.02 -0.13
CA PHE A 148 11.48 8.48 0.29
C PHE A 148 10.81 9.44 1.26
N SER A 149 9.50 9.63 1.10
CA SER A 149 8.67 10.44 2.00
C SER A 149 7.37 9.71 2.32
N PHE A 150 6.95 9.78 3.59
CA PHE A 150 5.60 9.39 4.00
C PHE A 150 4.56 10.47 3.70
N ASP A 151 5.00 11.72 3.59
CA ASP A 151 4.13 12.82 3.15
C ASP A 151 3.94 12.78 1.64
N PRO A 152 2.80 13.27 1.13
CA PRO A 152 2.58 13.33 -0.31
C PRO A 152 3.62 14.24 -0.99
N ILE A 153 4.14 13.76 -2.12
CA ILE A 153 5.09 14.50 -2.94
C ILE A 153 4.43 15.00 -4.22
N THR A 154 4.94 16.09 -4.75
CA THR A 154 4.54 16.64 -6.05
C THR A 154 5.68 16.47 -7.04
N ILE A 155 5.40 15.82 -8.16
CA ILE A 155 6.40 15.55 -9.21
C ILE A 155 5.83 15.92 -10.57
N THR A 156 6.74 16.36 -11.46
CA THR A 156 6.40 16.72 -12.83
C THR A 156 7.22 15.86 -13.80
N GLY A 157 6.56 15.28 -14.77
CA GLY A 157 7.21 14.41 -15.74
C GLY A 157 6.35 14.15 -16.96
N LYS A 158 6.86 13.36 -17.88
CA LYS A 158 6.15 12.96 -19.09
C LYS A 158 5.28 11.75 -18.80
N LEU A 159 3.94 11.95 -18.84
CA LEU A 159 2.99 10.86 -18.64
C LEU A 159 2.91 9.98 -19.87
N LYS A 160 3.08 8.68 -19.70
CA LYS A 160 2.81 7.65 -20.68
C LYS A 160 1.65 6.79 -20.23
N ILE A 161 0.66 6.67 -21.10
CA ILE A 161 -0.51 5.84 -20.90
C ILE A 161 -0.29 4.56 -21.70
N ASN A 162 0.20 3.54 -21.04
CA ASN A 162 0.54 2.27 -21.65
C ASN A 162 0.46 1.15 -20.63
N TYR A 163 -0.26 0.10 -20.96
CA TYR A 163 -0.35 -1.09 -20.13
C TYR A 163 0.96 -1.89 -20.15
N ASN A 164 1.57 -2.02 -19.00
CA ASN A 164 2.71 -2.91 -18.81
C ASN A 164 2.24 -4.28 -18.33
N LYS A 165 2.42 -5.30 -19.15
CA LYS A 165 2.01 -6.68 -18.82
C LYS A 165 2.84 -7.32 -17.70
N GLU A 166 4.07 -6.85 -17.48
CA GLU A 166 4.98 -7.42 -16.49
C GLU A 166 4.66 -6.90 -15.07
N THR A 167 4.38 -5.60 -14.95
CA THR A 167 4.10 -4.95 -13.66
C THR A 167 2.60 -4.80 -13.38
N GLY A 168 1.74 -4.93 -14.40
CA GLY A 168 0.32 -4.67 -14.32
C GLY A 168 -0.06 -3.18 -14.27
N THR A 169 0.91 -2.27 -14.36
CA THR A 169 0.67 -0.83 -14.30
C THR A 169 0.08 -0.27 -15.58
N PHE A 170 -0.78 0.76 -15.45
CA PHE A 170 -1.46 1.40 -16.57
C PHE A 170 -0.83 2.72 -16.97
N TYR A 171 -0.07 3.33 -16.07
CA TYR A 171 0.49 4.67 -16.20
C TYR A 171 1.95 4.69 -15.80
N TYR A 172 2.70 5.46 -16.54
CA TYR A 172 4.12 5.74 -16.33
C TYR A 172 4.37 7.22 -16.30
N LEU A 173 5.20 7.68 -15.39
CA LEU A 173 5.73 9.03 -15.42
C LEU A 173 7.25 8.98 -15.51
N GLU A 174 7.78 9.47 -16.62
CA GLU A 174 9.21 9.64 -16.83
C GLU A 174 9.66 11.02 -16.39
N LEU A 175 10.60 11.06 -15.45
CA LEU A 175 11.18 12.31 -14.96
C LEU A 175 12.47 12.57 -15.74
N ASP A 176 12.43 13.56 -16.64
CA ASP A 176 13.57 13.86 -17.53
C ASP A 176 14.65 14.73 -16.87
N LYS A 177 14.29 15.58 -15.92
CA LYS A 177 15.19 16.49 -15.18
C LYS A 177 14.62 16.83 -13.82
N SER A 178 15.32 16.51 -12.82
CA SER A 178 15.28 17.17 -11.52
C SER A 178 16.68 17.70 -11.20
#